data_30977c2c4a8f24cd393cab0848b8b7a1
#
_entry.id   30977c2c4a8f24cd393cab0848b8b7a1
#
_cell.length_a   1.000
_cell.length_b   1.000
_cell.length_c   1.000
_cell.angle_alpha   90.00
_cell.angle_beta   90.00
_cell.angle_gamma   90.00
#
_symmetry.space_group_name_H-M   'P 1'
#
loop_
_entity.id
_entity.type
_entity.pdbx_description
1 polymer ?
#
loop_
_entity_poly.entity_id
_entity_poly.type
_entity_poly.pdbx_seq_one_letter_code
_entity_poly.pdbx_strand_id
1 'polypeptide(L)'
;MTRAIASALIALVAVAEPHLAPTRAQTPVPAQVAPGWTFEHKKGEVLRYRTYIVVAARTPDDTGDVKLTVRSSSKNTTKDITADGLVIWEQLDDAGGVAKLNGMAVTSDEAPKPVTVTLAKSGLIVKRVNPAADPSDMSQKALPILSSWPVPPVGVKPGDTWKTELANPMLKNKFFTATSTLVGNESVLGIDCLKVQLTMSFPAVYGATEPEFLQHTATYWLDAKTRQLVRTSAVTKNPVFPFTLKNAEARAFVSRIVSGQNDMSDPEGEKLLK
;
A
#
# COMPACT_ATOMS: atom_id res chain seq x y z
N MET A 1 24.35 14.19 -4.01
CA MET A 1 23.18 13.57 -4.65
C MET A 1 22.84 12.19 -4.07
N THR A 2 23.78 11.28 -3.89
CA THR A 2 23.54 9.88 -3.44
C THR A 2 22.82 9.77 -2.08
N ARG A 3 23.09 10.66 -1.11
CA ARG A 3 22.43 10.64 0.21
C ARG A 3 20.95 11.03 0.17
N ALA A 4 20.60 12.01 -0.67
CA ALA A 4 19.20 12.46 -0.80
C ALA A 4 18.31 11.39 -1.48
N ILE A 5 18.86 10.66 -2.45
CA ILE A 5 18.17 9.55 -3.12
C ILE A 5 17.95 8.39 -2.15
N ALA A 6 18.94 8.07 -1.31
CA ALA A 6 18.84 7.00 -0.33
C ALA A 6 17.74 7.27 0.72
N SER A 7 17.67 8.47 1.27
CA SER A 7 16.65 8.84 2.26
C SER A 7 15.24 8.85 1.66
N ALA A 8 15.08 9.34 0.43
CA ALA A 8 13.79 9.38 -0.24
C ALA A 8 13.25 7.99 -0.62
N LEU A 9 14.12 7.03 -0.85
CA LEU A 9 13.77 5.68 -1.27
C LEU A 9 13.43 4.75 -0.10
N ILE A 10 14.04 4.96 1.06
CA ILE A 10 13.63 4.32 2.32
C ILE A 10 12.24 4.83 2.73
N ALA A 11 11.88 6.07 2.37
CA ALA A 11 10.57 6.66 2.59
C ALA A 11 9.42 5.95 1.85
N LEU A 12 9.68 5.10 0.86
CA LEU A 12 8.64 4.28 0.23
C LEU A 12 8.11 3.18 1.16
N VAL A 13 8.86 2.86 2.21
CA VAL A 13 8.54 1.80 3.19
C VAL A 13 8.11 2.38 4.53
N ALA A 14 8.64 3.54 4.89
CA ALA A 14 8.30 4.26 6.11
C ALA A 14 8.52 5.74 5.84
N VAL A 15 7.69 6.59 6.37
CA VAL A 15 7.99 8.01 6.62
C VAL A 15 7.05 9.04 6.00
N ALA A 16 6.47 9.78 6.76
CA ALA A 16 6.38 11.14 7.22
C ALA A 16 5.12 12.00 7.07
N GLU A 17 4.93 12.95 7.96
CA GLU A 17 3.82 13.91 8.04
C GLU A 17 4.09 15.27 7.40
N PRO A 18 3.02 16.05 7.15
CA PRO A 18 3.04 17.46 7.45
C PRO A 18 1.83 18.00 8.24
N HIS A 19 2.09 18.97 9.07
CA HIS A 19 1.09 19.90 9.55
C HIS A 19 0.57 20.76 8.40
N LEU A 20 -0.67 20.52 7.98
CA LEU A 20 -1.48 21.49 7.25
C LEU A 20 -2.63 21.90 8.17
N ALA A 21 -2.85 23.22 8.27
CA ALA A 21 -4.00 23.81 8.91
C ALA A 21 -5.29 23.10 8.46
N PRO A 22 -6.34 23.03 9.31
CA PRO A 22 -7.53 22.26 9.03
C PRO A 22 -8.29 22.87 7.86
N THR A 23 -7.88 22.50 6.64
CA THR A 23 -8.77 22.58 5.51
C THR A 23 -9.86 21.54 5.83
N ARG A 24 -11.10 21.97 5.96
CA ARG A 24 -12.26 21.10 6.12
C ARG A 24 -12.07 19.92 5.18
N ALA A 25 -11.67 18.77 5.74
CA ALA A 25 -11.62 17.53 5.02
C ALA A 25 -13.04 17.29 4.52
N GLN A 26 -13.23 17.35 3.22
CA GLN A 26 -14.40 16.72 2.64
C GLN A 26 -14.26 15.25 3.00
N THR A 27 -15.09 14.82 3.94
CA THR A 27 -15.22 13.42 4.31
C THR A 27 -15.41 12.66 3.00
N PRO A 28 -14.54 11.69 2.65
CA PRO A 28 -14.84 10.81 1.52
C PRO A 28 -16.23 10.29 1.79
N VAL A 29 -17.15 10.44 0.83
CA VAL A 29 -18.48 9.84 0.94
C VAL A 29 -18.22 8.38 1.24
N PRO A 30 -18.59 7.86 2.41
CA PRO A 30 -18.36 6.47 2.72
C PRO A 30 -19.08 5.70 1.63
N ALA A 31 -18.35 4.88 0.86
CA ALA A 31 -19.02 3.88 0.03
C ALA A 31 -19.99 3.20 0.96
N GLN A 32 -21.30 3.31 0.68
CA GLN A 32 -22.35 2.78 1.55
C GLN A 32 -22.06 1.29 1.73
N VAL A 33 -21.48 0.95 2.86
CA VAL A 33 -21.19 -0.43 3.23
C VAL A 33 -22.56 -1.05 3.50
N ALA A 34 -23.00 -1.92 2.59
CA ALA A 34 -24.25 -2.64 2.80
C ALA A 34 -24.19 -3.38 4.15
N PRO A 35 -25.31 -3.41 4.91
CA PRO A 35 -25.33 -4.10 6.19
C PRO A 35 -25.00 -5.59 5.99
N GLY A 36 -24.09 -6.11 6.80
CA GLY A 36 -23.66 -7.53 6.76
C GLY A 36 -22.17 -7.79 6.52
N TRP A 37 -21.36 -6.76 6.43
CA TRP A 37 -19.89 -6.91 6.30
C TRP A 37 -19.25 -7.09 7.66
N THR A 38 -18.57 -8.20 7.83
CA THR A 38 -17.67 -8.43 8.97
C THR A 38 -16.23 -8.25 8.52
N PHE A 39 -15.77 -7.00 8.51
CA PHE A 39 -14.35 -6.72 8.57
C PHE A 39 -13.99 -6.84 10.05
N GLU A 40 -13.58 -8.05 10.46
CA GLU A 40 -13.35 -8.35 11.86
C GLU A 40 -11.93 -8.03 12.26
N HIS A 41 -11.78 -7.02 13.08
CA HIS A 41 -10.58 -6.75 13.85
C HIS A 41 -10.91 -6.77 15.34
N LYS A 42 -9.91 -7.13 16.15
CA LYS A 42 -10.02 -7.09 17.61
C LYS A 42 -8.97 -6.14 18.17
N LYS A 43 -9.36 -5.31 19.13
CA LYS A 43 -8.42 -4.45 19.85
C LYS A 43 -7.31 -5.30 20.48
N GLY A 44 -6.07 -4.90 20.30
CA GLY A 44 -4.89 -5.66 20.70
C GLY A 44 -4.47 -6.76 19.72
N GLU A 45 -5.24 -7.02 18.66
CA GLU A 45 -4.85 -7.97 17.62
C GLU A 45 -3.56 -7.53 16.94
N VAL A 46 -2.67 -8.48 16.72
CA VAL A 46 -1.38 -8.26 16.07
C VAL A 46 -1.31 -9.10 14.80
N LEU A 47 -1.13 -8.44 13.68
CA LEU A 47 -0.85 -9.06 12.39
C LEU A 47 0.58 -8.70 11.96
N ARG A 48 1.31 -9.66 11.42
CA ARG A 48 2.67 -9.44 10.89
C ARG A 48 2.68 -9.72 9.40
N TYR A 49 3.44 -8.90 8.66
CA TYR A 49 3.56 -9.01 7.21
C TYR A 49 5.01 -8.95 6.78
N ARG A 50 5.33 -9.67 5.70
CA ARG A 50 6.53 -9.48 4.89
C ARG A 50 6.19 -8.65 3.69
N THR A 51 7.09 -7.77 3.32
CA THR A 51 6.95 -6.90 2.15
C THR A 51 8.19 -7.02 1.28
N TYR A 52 7.97 -7.23 0.00
CA TYR A 52 8.98 -7.25 -1.04
C TYR A 52 8.58 -6.24 -2.10
N ILE A 53 9.50 -5.34 -2.46
CA ILE A 53 9.25 -4.32 -3.48
C ILE A 53 10.46 -4.29 -4.42
N VAL A 54 10.16 -4.24 -5.71
CA VAL A 54 11.13 -3.92 -6.76
C VAL A 54 10.62 -2.72 -7.52
N VAL A 55 11.47 -1.72 -7.66
CA VAL A 55 11.22 -0.59 -8.55
C VAL A 55 12.28 -0.62 -9.63
N ALA A 56 11.85 -0.61 -10.88
CA ALA A 56 12.69 -0.42 -12.05
C ALA A 56 12.31 0.88 -12.74
N ALA A 57 13.27 1.70 -13.08
CA ALA A 57 13.07 3.00 -13.70
C ALA A 57 14.32 3.44 -14.47
N ARG A 58 14.22 4.57 -15.17
CA ARG A 58 15.36 5.27 -15.77
C ARG A 58 15.57 6.64 -15.14
N THR A 59 16.80 7.09 -15.16
CA THR A 59 17.14 8.48 -14.81
C THR A 59 16.45 9.47 -15.76
N PRO A 60 16.21 10.72 -15.35
CA PRO A 60 15.51 11.72 -16.17
C PRO A 60 16.17 12.00 -17.54
N ASP A 61 17.50 11.84 -17.61
CA ASP A 61 18.31 12.01 -18.80
C ASP A 61 18.46 10.74 -19.66
N ASP A 62 17.78 9.64 -19.28
CA ASP A 62 17.86 8.32 -19.93
C ASP A 62 19.26 7.68 -19.95
N THR A 63 20.20 8.17 -19.13
CA THR A 63 21.60 7.69 -19.15
C THR A 63 21.85 6.48 -18.24
N GLY A 64 20.94 6.17 -17.33
CA GLY A 64 21.12 5.11 -16.37
C GLY A 64 19.84 4.40 -15.93
N ASP A 65 19.98 3.11 -15.63
CA ASP A 65 18.93 2.32 -15.01
C ASP A 65 18.95 2.50 -13.48
N VAL A 66 17.78 2.56 -12.89
CA VAL A 66 17.56 2.60 -11.45
C VAL A 66 16.80 1.35 -11.05
N LYS A 67 17.42 0.51 -10.21
CA LYS A 67 16.75 -0.64 -9.60
C LYS A 67 16.82 -0.51 -8.09
N LEU A 68 15.64 -0.35 -7.46
CA LEU A 68 15.49 -0.45 -6.01
C LEU A 68 14.86 -1.79 -5.66
N THR A 69 15.42 -2.46 -4.67
CA THR A 69 14.80 -3.63 -4.06
C THR A 69 14.65 -3.41 -2.57
N VAL A 70 13.48 -3.77 -2.03
CA VAL A 70 13.19 -3.68 -0.60
C VAL A 70 12.67 -5.01 -0.11
N ARG A 71 13.20 -5.47 1.02
CA ARG A 71 12.64 -6.56 1.81
C ARG A 71 12.51 -6.08 3.24
N SER A 72 11.30 -6.13 3.77
CA SER A 72 11.02 -5.75 5.16
C SER A 72 9.95 -6.65 5.76
N SER A 73 9.82 -6.59 7.07
CA SER A 73 8.65 -7.08 7.78
C SER A 73 8.08 -5.99 8.67
N SER A 74 6.79 -6.08 8.93
CA SER A 74 6.08 -5.13 9.76
C SER A 74 5.10 -5.83 10.70
N LYS A 75 4.88 -5.18 11.84
CA LYS A 75 3.90 -5.54 12.85
C LYS A 75 2.79 -4.51 12.86
N ASN A 76 1.56 -4.92 12.57
CA ASN A 76 0.38 -4.09 12.62
C ASN A 76 -0.44 -4.45 13.87
N THR A 77 -0.57 -3.52 14.81
CA THR A 77 -1.32 -3.71 16.05
C THR A 77 -2.60 -2.92 16.01
N THR A 78 -3.76 -3.56 16.14
CA THR A 78 -5.05 -2.87 16.27
C THR A 78 -5.11 -2.15 17.60
N LYS A 79 -5.00 -0.83 17.59
CA LYS A 79 -5.03 0.01 18.79
C LYS A 79 -6.43 0.31 19.25
N ASP A 80 -7.34 0.57 18.29
CA ASP A 80 -8.72 0.91 18.59
C ASP A 80 -9.65 0.60 17.43
N ILE A 81 -10.95 0.54 17.74
CA ILE A 81 -12.04 0.42 16.79
C ILE A 81 -13.07 1.47 17.21
N THR A 82 -13.29 2.46 16.36
CA THR A 82 -14.20 3.58 16.67
C THR A 82 -15.67 3.14 16.63
N ALA A 83 -16.56 3.93 17.19
CA ALA A 83 -17.99 3.63 17.23
C ALA A 83 -18.63 3.49 15.82
N ASP A 84 -18.10 4.23 14.83
CA ASP A 84 -18.48 4.12 13.40
C ASP A 84 -17.75 2.98 12.67
N GLY A 85 -16.93 2.22 13.38
CA GLY A 85 -16.27 1.00 12.93
C GLY A 85 -15.02 1.23 12.09
N LEU A 86 -14.36 2.37 12.21
CA LEU A 86 -13.01 2.56 11.69
C LEU A 86 -12.02 1.80 12.56
N VAL A 87 -11.08 1.12 11.92
CA VAL A 87 -10.01 0.39 12.61
C VAL A 87 -8.74 1.25 12.62
N ILE A 88 -8.19 1.47 13.80
CA ILE A 88 -6.95 2.23 13.99
C ILE A 88 -5.81 1.24 14.24
N TRP A 89 -4.86 1.18 13.30
CA TRP A 89 -3.64 0.40 13.43
C TRP A 89 -2.45 1.27 13.81
N GLU A 90 -1.56 0.68 14.57
CA GLU A 90 -0.17 1.11 14.66
C GLU A 90 0.67 0.10 13.87
N GLN A 91 1.29 0.56 12.80
CA GLN A 91 2.24 -0.20 12.01
C GLN A 91 3.66 0.16 12.46
N LEU A 92 4.47 -0.84 12.77
CA LEU A 92 5.88 -0.71 13.08
C LEU A 92 6.67 -1.67 12.20
N ASP A 93 7.62 -1.14 11.46
CA ASP A 93 8.54 -1.96 10.67
C ASP A 93 9.62 -2.56 11.56
N ASP A 94 9.98 -3.82 11.31
CA ASP A 94 11.05 -4.49 12.04
C ASP A 94 12.43 -3.93 11.59
N ALA A 95 13.37 -3.81 12.51
CA ALA A 95 14.70 -3.24 12.28
C ALA A 95 15.60 -4.03 11.30
N GLY A 96 15.16 -5.20 10.85
CA GLY A 96 15.91 -6.08 9.93
C GLY A 96 15.59 -5.86 8.44
N GLY A 97 14.91 -4.77 8.07
CA GLY A 97 14.61 -4.45 6.68
C GLY A 97 15.89 -4.18 5.86
N VAL A 98 15.91 -4.68 4.62
CA VAL A 98 17.03 -4.48 3.68
C VAL A 98 16.51 -3.77 2.45
N ALA A 99 17.09 -2.61 2.14
CA ALA A 99 16.90 -1.91 0.88
C ALA A 99 18.22 -1.88 0.09
N LYS A 100 18.13 -2.04 -1.24
CA LYS A 100 19.29 -1.94 -2.14
C LYS A 100 18.96 -1.06 -3.32
N LEU A 101 19.82 -0.11 -3.62
CA LEU A 101 19.75 0.72 -4.84
C LEU A 101 20.87 0.28 -5.77
N ASN A 102 20.54 -0.20 -6.95
CA ASN A 102 21.48 -0.75 -7.94
C ASN A 102 22.46 -1.78 -7.29
N GLY A 103 21.92 -2.65 -6.42
CA GLY A 103 22.68 -3.67 -5.71
C GLY A 103 23.40 -3.20 -4.45
N MET A 104 23.58 -1.91 -4.25
CA MET A 104 24.22 -1.34 -3.06
C MET A 104 23.22 -1.21 -1.91
N ALA A 105 23.60 -1.68 -0.71
CA ALA A 105 22.75 -1.55 0.47
C ALA A 105 22.49 -0.08 0.80
N VAL A 106 21.24 0.21 1.11
CA VAL A 106 20.80 1.51 1.62
C VAL A 106 20.43 1.31 3.08
N THR A 107 21.15 1.97 3.97
CA THR A 107 20.92 1.90 5.41
C THR A 107 20.32 3.21 5.91
N SER A 108 19.43 3.10 6.90
CA SER A 108 19.00 4.23 7.70
C SER A 108 19.57 4.07 9.10
N ASP A 109 20.17 5.13 9.62
CA ASP A 109 20.68 5.17 11.00
C ASP A 109 19.53 5.44 12.00
N GLU A 110 18.33 5.76 11.52
CA GLU A 110 17.17 6.01 12.36
C GLU A 110 16.39 4.73 12.64
N ALA A 111 16.03 4.53 13.91
CA ALA A 111 15.11 3.47 14.30
C ALA A 111 13.72 3.70 13.68
N PRO A 112 13.04 2.63 13.22
CA PRO A 112 11.68 2.75 12.69
C PRO A 112 10.74 3.40 13.72
N LYS A 113 9.96 4.39 13.27
CA LYS A 113 8.92 5.02 14.08
C LYS A 113 7.56 4.43 13.73
N PRO A 114 6.64 4.28 14.70
CA PRO A 114 5.33 3.73 14.40
C PRO A 114 4.52 4.68 13.53
N VAL A 115 3.83 4.09 12.55
CA VAL A 115 2.90 4.76 11.63
C VAL A 115 1.48 4.45 12.07
N THR A 116 0.62 5.46 12.21
CA THR A 116 -0.80 5.27 12.47
C THR A 116 -1.58 5.16 11.17
N VAL A 117 -2.35 4.10 11.01
CA VAL A 117 -3.20 3.85 9.84
C VAL A 117 -4.64 3.70 10.28
N THR A 118 -5.55 4.44 9.66
CA THR A 118 -6.99 4.32 9.88
C THR A 118 -7.64 3.67 8.67
N LEU A 119 -8.33 2.56 8.89
CA LEU A 119 -8.98 1.74 7.88
C LEU A 119 -10.49 1.85 7.98
N ALA A 120 -11.16 2.00 6.85
CA ALA A 120 -12.60 1.81 6.75
C ALA A 120 -12.95 0.31 6.62
N LYS A 121 -14.21 -0.05 6.90
CA LYS A 121 -14.72 -1.42 6.72
C LYS A 121 -14.62 -1.94 5.28
N SER A 122 -14.51 -1.05 4.31
CA SER A 122 -14.25 -1.38 2.90
C SER A 122 -12.82 -1.81 2.59
N GLY A 123 -11.91 -1.79 3.59
CA GLY A 123 -10.48 -2.02 3.39
C GLY A 123 -9.72 -0.79 2.90
N LEU A 124 -10.39 0.35 2.72
CA LEU A 124 -9.74 1.60 2.31
C LEU A 124 -8.99 2.23 3.49
N ILE A 125 -7.77 2.65 3.24
CA ILE A 125 -7.01 3.49 4.16
C ILE A 125 -7.51 4.92 4.00
N VAL A 126 -8.24 5.41 5.01
CA VAL A 126 -8.82 6.77 5.02
C VAL A 126 -7.86 7.81 5.61
N LYS A 127 -6.91 7.36 6.42
CA LYS A 127 -5.86 8.21 6.99
C LYS A 127 -4.61 7.39 7.25
N ARG A 128 -3.46 7.97 6.95
CA ARG A 128 -2.15 7.43 7.31
C ARG A 128 -1.31 8.56 7.87
N VAL A 129 -0.77 8.36 9.06
CA VAL A 129 0.04 9.34 9.77
C VAL A 129 1.38 8.71 10.07
N ASN A 130 2.42 9.26 9.48
CA ASN A 130 3.78 8.80 9.68
C ASN A 130 4.65 9.96 10.24
N PRO A 131 5.11 9.90 11.50
CA PRO A 131 5.80 11.00 12.17
C PRO A 131 7.22 11.26 11.66
N ALA A 132 7.73 10.46 10.75
CA ALA A 132 9.04 10.64 10.17
C ALA A 132 9.01 11.12 8.69
N ALA A 133 7.83 11.54 8.11
CA ALA A 133 7.65 11.91 6.72
C ALA A 133 8.11 13.33 6.35
N ASP A 134 8.70 13.46 5.18
CA ASP A 134 8.86 14.75 4.55
C ASP A 134 7.48 15.22 3.99
N PRO A 135 6.97 16.37 4.47
CA PRO A 135 5.72 16.95 4.00
C PRO A 135 5.64 17.18 2.49
N SER A 136 6.77 17.37 1.86
CA SER A 136 6.88 17.61 0.42
C SER A 136 6.83 16.32 -0.40
N ASP A 137 6.95 15.14 0.22
CA ASP A 137 6.94 13.86 -0.49
C ASP A 137 5.54 13.51 -1.01
N MET A 138 5.34 13.76 -2.30
CA MET A 138 4.07 13.50 -2.98
C MET A 138 3.70 12.01 -3.01
N SER A 139 4.68 11.10 -2.89
CA SER A 139 4.42 9.66 -2.86
C SER A 139 3.53 9.29 -1.67
N GLN A 140 3.66 10.00 -0.54
CA GLN A 140 2.86 9.79 0.67
C GLN A 140 1.35 10.00 0.44
N LYS A 141 0.96 10.84 -0.52
CA LYS A 141 -0.44 11.05 -0.87
C LYS A 141 -1.04 9.87 -1.63
N ALA A 142 -0.25 9.18 -2.44
CA ALA A 142 -0.70 8.02 -3.20
C ALA A 142 -0.69 6.72 -2.36
N LEU A 143 0.19 6.61 -1.37
CA LEU A 143 0.37 5.41 -0.56
C LEU A 143 -0.92 4.89 0.11
N PRO A 144 -1.79 5.70 0.72
CA PRO A 144 -3.03 5.21 1.31
C PRO A 144 -3.89 4.45 0.30
N ILE A 145 -4.00 4.98 -0.93
CA ILE A 145 -4.78 4.36 -2.00
C ILE A 145 -4.12 3.07 -2.51
N LEU A 146 -2.81 3.11 -2.78
CA LEU A 146 -2.06 1.95 -3.29
C LEU A 146 -1.94 0.82 -2.26
N SER A 147 -2.01 1.14 -0.98
CA SER A 147 -1.97 0.17 0.13
C SER A 147 -3.35 -0.29 0.60
N SER A 148 -4.43 0.28 0.09
CA SER A 148 -5.79 -0.15 0.37
C SER A 148 -6.10 -1.47 -0.34
N TRP A 149 -7.00 -2.27 0.23
CA TRP A 149 -7.49 -3.49 -0.45
C TRP A 149 -9.01 -3.48 -0.54
N PRO A 150 -9.56 -3.92 -1.69
CA PRO A 150 -10.99 -3.87 -1.94
C PRO A 150 -11.69 -5.05 -1.25
N VAL A 151 -12.41 -4.77 -0.18
CA VAL A 151 -13.26 -5.79 0.44
C VAL A 151 -14.52 -5.99 -0.41
N PRO A 152 -14.84 -7.22 -0.90
CA PRO A 152 -15.99 -7.46 -1.77
C PRO A 152 -17.33 -7.08 -1.10
N PRO A 153 -18.32 -6.44 -1.76
CA PRO A 153 -19.68 -6.19 -1.25
C PRO A 153 -20.44 -7.47 -0.89
N VAL A 154 -21.37 -7.41 0.09
CA VAL A 154 -22.25 -8.55 0.44
C VAL A 154 -23.03 -8.99 -0.79
N GLY A 155 -23.10 -10.30 -1.01
CA GLY A 155 -23.80 -10.88 -2.14
C GLY A 155 -23.00 -10.95 -3.44
N VAL A 156 -21.81 -10.37 -3.51
CA VAL A 156 -20.89 -10.53 -4.65
C VAL A 156 -20.45 -11.99 -4.77
N LYS A 157 -20.56 -12.53 -5.98
CA LYS A 157 -20.21 -13.91 -6.34
C LYS A 157 -18.93 -13.94 -7.18
N PRO A 158 -18.24 -15.07 -7.26
CA PRO A 158 -17.13 -15.24 -8.20
C PRO A 158 -17.53 -14.85 -9.63
N GLY A 159 -16.70 -13.99 -10.26
CA GLY A 159 -16.97 -13.38 -11.57
C GLY A 159 -17.59 -11.99 -11.51
N ASP A 160 -18.22 -11.61 -10.39
CA ASP A 160 -18.82 -10.28 -10.26
C ASP A 160 -17.75 -9.19 -10.12
N THR A 161 -18.11 -8.03 -10.67
CA THR A 161 -17.28 -6.83 -10.68
C THR A 161 -18.01 -5.67 -9.99
N TRP A 162 -17.28 -4.89 -9.18
CA TRP A 162 -17.81 -3.66 -8.59
C TRP A 162 -16.83 -2.50 -8.78
N LYS A 163 -17.39 -1.29 -8.69
CA LYS A 163 -16.64 -0.05 -8.85
C LYS A 163 -16.63 0.74 -7.55
N THR A 164 -15.50 1.37 -7.25
CA THR A 164 -15.35 2.27 -6.11
C THR A 164 -14.83 3.60 -6.65
N GLU A 165 -15.56 4.68 -6.38
CA GLU A 165 -15.10 6.04 -6.68
C GLU A 165 -14.16 6.50 -5.57
N LEU A 166 -12.98 6.98 -5.94
CA LEU A 166 -11.93 7.43 -5.04
C LEU A 166 -11.52 8.86 -5.38
N ALA A 167 -11.25 9.66 -4.36
CA ALA A 167 -10.67 10.99 -4.55
C ALA A 167 -9.23 10.86 -5.08
N ASN A 168 -8.87 11.66 -6.08
CA ASN A 168 -7.50 11.69 -6.58
C ASN A 168 -6.60 12.37 -5.53
N PRO A 169 -5.57 11.68 -5.02
CA PRO A 169 -4.72 12.22 -3.96
C PRO A 169 -3.81 13.36 -4.44
N MET A 170 -3.61 13.47 -5.76
CA MET A 170 -2.71 14.42 -6.39
C MET A 170 -3.43 15.65 -6.94
N LEU A 171 -4.70 15.50 -7.29
CA LEU A 171 -5.49 16.54 -7.95
C LEU A 171 -6.74 16.85 -7.12
N LYS A 172 -6.79 18.07 -6.57
CA LYS A 172 -7.92 18.53 -5.76
C LYS A 172 -9.23 18.48 -6.56
N ASN A 173 -10.29 17.98 -5.91
CA ASN A 173 -11.64 17.88 -6.49
C ASN A 173 -11.73 17.02 -7.77
N LYS A 174 -10.79 16.12 -7.99
CA LYS A 174 -10.87 15.11 -9.03
C LYS A 174 -11.09 13.75 -8.41
N PHE A 175 -11.82 12.90 -9.11
CA PHE A 175 -12.13 11.54 -8.70
C PHE A 175 -11.72 10.59 -9.83
N PHE A 176 -11.50 9.34 -9.46
CA PHE A 176 -11.26 8.24 -10.40
C PHE A 176 -11.98 6.98 -9.91
N THR A 177 -12.13 6.03 -10.81
CA THR A 177 -12.80 4.77 -10.51
C THR A 177 -11.78 3.65 -10.38
N ALA A 178 -11.81 2.95 -9.26
CA ALA A 178 -11.17 1.65 -9.10
C ALA A 178 -12.20 0.56 -9.44
N THR A 179 -11.79 -0.41 -10.24
CA THR A 179 -12.62 -1.55 -10.64
C THR A 179 -12.06 -2.81 -9.97
N SER A 180 -12.92 -3.52 -9.27
CA SER A 180 -12.56 -4.75 -8.56
C SER A 180 -13.41 -5.93 -9.04
N THR A 181 -12.82 -7.13 -9.09
CA THR A 181 -13.49 -8.36 -9.49
C THR A 181 -13.22 -9.44 -8.45
N LEU A 182 -14.26 -10.10 -7.93
CA LEU A 182 -14.10 -11.33 -7.14
C LEU A 182 -13.81 -12.48 -8.10
N VAL A 183 -12.57 -12.95 -8.12
CA VAL A 183 -12.14 -14.04 -9.01
C VAL A 183 -12.64 -15.39 -8.52
N GLY A 184 -12.63 -15.60 -7.21
CA GLY A 184 -13.03 -16.87 -6.58
C GLY A 184 -12.40 -17.07 -5.22
N ASN A 185 -12.39 -18.32 -4.76
CA ASN A 185 -11.77 -18.73 -3.52
C ASN A 185 -10.46 -19.47 -3.80
N GLU A 186 -9.47 -19.29 -2.93
CA GLU A 186 -8.17 -19.94 -3.01
C GLU A 186 -7.60 -20.12 -1.61
N SER A 187 -6.95 -21.24 -1.31
CA SER A 187 -6.24 -21.41 -0.04
C SER A 187 -4.83 -20.86 -0.14
N VAL A 188 -4.49 -19.94 0.75
CA VAL A 188 -3.17 -19.28 0.82
C VAL A 188 -2.66 -19.36 2.27
N LEU A 189 -1.46 -19.91 2.45
CA LEU A 189 -0.86 -20.10 3.79
C LEU A 189 -1.76 -20.93 4.75
N GLY A 190 -2.57 -21.84 4.21
CA GLY A 190 -3.55 -22.62 4.98
C GLY A 190 -4.79 -21.84 5.40
N ILE A 191 -5.00 -20.65 4.89
CA ILE A 191 -6.15 -19.78 5.14
C ILE A 191 -7.04 -19.79 3.89
N ASP A 192 -8.33 -20.03 4.06
CA ASP A 192 -9.32 -19.88 2.98
C ASP A 192 -9.47 -18.40 2.66
N CYS A 193 -9.20 -18.03 1.43
CA CYS A 193 -9.17 -16.65 0.98
C CYS A 193 -10.16 -16.38 -0.15
N LEU A 194 -10.70 -15.16 -0.16
CA LEU A 194 -11.30 -14.57 -1.33
C LEU A 194 -10.19 -13.96 -2.19
N LYS A 195 -10.12 -14.33 -3.46
CA LYS A 195 -9.19 -13.74 -4.44
C LYS A 195 -9.86 -12.61 -5.17
N VAL A 196 -9.34 -11.40 -5.01
CA VAL A 196 -9.87 -10.18 -5.62
C VAL A 196 -8.83 -9.54 -6.51
N GLN A 197 -9.19 -9.21 -7.73
CA GLN A 197 -8.39 -8.38 -8.61
C GLN A 197 -8.86 -6.93 -8.55
N LEU A 198 -7.93 -5.99 -8.58
CA LEU A 198 -8.16 -4.56 -8.64
C LEU A 198 -7.40 -3.96 -9.81
N THR A 199 -8.06 -3.07 -10.53
CA THR A 199 -7.42 -2.18 -11.52
C THR A 199 -7.85 -0.75 -11.28
N MET A 200 -6.89 0.19 -11.34
CA MET A 200 -7.19 1.62 -11.29
C MET A 200 -6.16 2.40 -12.09
N SER A 201 -6.60 3.55 -12.61
CA SER A 201 -5.75 4.49 -13.30
C SER A 201 -6.21 5.91 -12.98
N PHE A 202 -5.27 6.77 -12.63
CA PHE A 202 -5.57 8.18 -12.37
C PHE A 202 -4.40 9.08 -12.77
N PRO A 203 -4.66 10.33 -13.17
CA PRO A 203 -3.61 11.27 -13.51
C PRO A 203 -2.80 11.61 -12.26
N ALA A 204 -1.49 11.42 -12.35
CA ALA A 204 -0.52 11.80 -11.34
C ALA A 204 0.35 12.90 -11.94
N VAL A 205 0.21 14.14 -11.45
CA VAL A 205 1.01 15.26 -11.94
C VAL A 205 2.34 15.26 -11.20
N TYR A 206 3.42 15.15 -11.93
CA TYR A 206 4.75 15.34 -11.39
C TYR A 206 5.56 16.24 -12.34
N GLY A 207 5.47 17.56 -12.13
CA GLY A 207 6.33 18.55 -12.80
C GLY A 207 6.31 18.57 -14.34
N ALA A 208 5.44 17.80 -14.97
CA ALA A 208 5.34 17.67 -16.41
C ALA A 208 4.24 18.59 -16.96
N THR A 209 4.42 19.01 -18.21
CA THR A 209 3.43 19.78 -18.97
C THR A 209 2.16 19.00 -19.27
N GLU A 210 2.23 17.65 -19.23
CA GLU A 210 1.09 16.76 -19.38
C GLU A 210 1.03 15.76 -18.21
N PRO A 211 -0.16 15.43 -17.68
CA PRO A 211 -0.30 14.47 -16.58
C PRO A 211 0.05 13.06 -17.06
N GLU A 212 1.02 12.44 -16.43
CA GLU A 212 1.24 11.00 -16.56
C GLU A 212 0.18 10.24 -15.77
N PHE A 213 -0.31 9.14 -16.34
CA PHE A 213 -1.27 8.28 -15.67
C PHE A 213 -0.55 7.20 -14.85
N LEU A 214 -0.73 7.25 -13.54
CA LEU A 214 -0.44 6.12 -12.69
C LEU A 214 -1.42 5.00 -13.03
N GLN A 215 -0.90 3.80 -13.31
CA GLN A 215 -1.69 2.60 -13.53
C GLN A 215 -1.34 1.57 -12.45
N HIS A 216 -2.34 1.07 -11.75
CA HIS A 216 -2.16 0.08 -10.70
C HIS A 216 -3.05 -1.11 -10.94
N THR A 217 -2.43 -2.29 -10.90
CA THR A 217 -3.13 -3.58 -10.94
C THR A 217 -2.65 -4.41 -9.78
N ALA A 218 -3.57 -4.97 -9.02
CA ALA A 218 -3.24 -5.81 -7.87
C ALA A 218 -4.17 -7.01 -7.76
N THR A 219 -3.64 -8.08 -7.19
CA THR A 219 -4.40 -9.24 -6.73
C THR A 219 -4.28 -9.34 -5.23
N TYR A 220 -5.40 -9.43 -4.55
CA TYR A 220 -5.50 -9.55 -3.10
C TYR A 220 -6.09 -10.91 -2.74
N TRP A 221 -5.55 -11.53 -1.70
CA TRP A 221 -6.11 -12.69 -1.04
C TRP A 221 -6.54 -12.24 0.36
N LEU A 222 -7.84 -12.20 0.56
CA LEU A 222 -8.47 -11.75 1.81
C LEU A 222 -9.01 -12.96 2.55
N ASP A 223 -8.71 -13.09 3.81
CA ASP A 223 -9.27 -14.13 4.67
C ASP A 223 -10.81 -14.16 4.50
N ALA A 224 -11.35 -15.32 4.14
CA ALA A 224 -12.77 -15.45 3.80
C ALA A 224 -13.71 -15.18 4.98
N LYS A 225 -13.22 -15.27 6.22
CA LYS A 225 -13.99 -15.00 7.45
C LYS A 225 -13.86 -13.55 7.90
N THR A 226 -12.61 -13.08 8.06
CA THR A 226 -12.32 -11.77 8.67
C THR A 226 -12.17 -10.64 7.68
N ARG A 227 -12.03 -10.94 6.37
CA ARG A 227 -11.72 -9.98 5.29
C ARG A 227 -10.38 -9.26 5.45
N GLN A 228 -9.56 -9.70 6.38
CA GLN A 228 -8.21 -9.17 6.56
C GLN A 228 -7.30 -9.60 5.42
N LEU A 229 -6.33 -8.76 5.10
CA LEU A 229 -5.32 -9.08 4.08
C LEU A 229 -4.49 -10.30 4.53
N VAL A 230 -4.35 -11.28 3.63
CA VAL A 230 -3.46 -12.44 3.77
C VAL A 230 -2.26 -12.28 2.84
N ARG A 231 -2.51 -11.91 1.60
CA ARG A 231 -1.47 -11.71 0.57
C ARG A 231 -1.91 -10.65 -0.43
N THR A 232 -0.95 -9.93 -1.00
CA THR A 232 -1.17 -9.14 -2.21
C THR A 232 0.04 -9.25 -3.14
N SER A 233 -0.25 -9.15 -4.44
CA SER A 233 0.74 -8.97 -5.51
C SER A 233 0.28 -7.82 -6.37
N ALA A 234 1.12 -6.81 -6.58
CA ALA A 234 0.75 -5.59 -7.27
C ALA A 234 1.83 -5.14 -8.26
N VAL A 235 1.38 -4.51 -9.34
CA VAL A 235 2.21 -3.80 -10.31
C VAL A 235 1.66 -2.39 -10.45
N THR A 236 2.54 -1.40 -10.31
CA THR A 236 2.22 0.02 -10.50
C THR A 236 3.16 0.58 -11.56
N LYS A 237 2.59 1.06 -12.67
CA LYS A 237 3.31 1.82 -13.69
C LYS A 237 3.20 3.30 -13.38
N ASN A 238 4.25 4.04 -13.68
CA ASN A 238 4.39 5.47 -13.38
C ASN A 238 4.05 5.79 -11.91
N PRO A 239 4.64 5.06 -10.93
CA PRO A 239 4.44 5.36 -9.53
C PRO A 239 4.97 6.77 -9.21
N VAL A 240 4.33 7.41 -8.25
CA VAL A 240 4.75 8.73 -7.78
C VAL A 240 5.96 8.58 -6.87
N PHE A 241 7.04 9.28 -7.21
CA PHE A 241 8.24 9.40 -6.40
C PHE A 241 8.48 10.87 -5.98
N PRO A 242 9.29 11.13 -4.96
CA PRO A 242 9.69 12.50 -4.59
C PRO A 242 10.68 13.14 -5.59
N PHE A 243 11.06 12.43 -6.63
CA PHE A 243 11.96 12.88 -7.71
C PHE A 243 11.49 12.29 -9.05
N THR A 244 11.89 12.91 -10.15
CA THR A 244 11.51 12.49 -11.49
C THR A 244 12.25 11.21 -11.88
N LEU A 245 11.49 10.21 -12.32
CA LEU A 245 11.98 8.98 -12.95
C LEU A 245 11.20 8.77 -14.25
N LYS A 246 11.83 8.15 -15.25
CA LYS A 246 11.17 7.76 -16.49
C LYS A 246 10.87 6.27 -16.52
N ASN A 247 9.79 5.90 -17.18
CA ASN A 247 9.40 4.50 -17.40
C ASN A 247 9.40 3.67 -16.10
N ALA A 248 8.98 4.30 -15.00
CA ALA A 248 9.02 3.66 -13.70
C ALA A 248 7.93 2.59 -13.56
N GLU A 249 8.34 1.42 -13.10
CA GLU A 249 7.44 0.33 -12.72
C GLU A 249 7.82 -0.15 -11.31
N ALA A 250 6.84 -0.22 -10.42
CA ALA A 250 6.97 -0.79 -9.10
C ALA A 250 6.19 -2.11 -9.02
N ARG A 251 6.82 -3.17 -8.54
CA ARG A 251 6.19 -4.44 -8.21
C ARG A 251 6.27 -4.66 -6.72
N ALA A 252 5.17 -5.02 -6.10
CA ALA A 252 5.09 -5.28 -4.68
C ALA A 252 4.47 -6.64 -4.41
N PHE A 253 4.99 -7.33 -3.42
CA PHE A 253 4.42 -8.55 -2.86
C PHE A 253 4.39 -8.41 -1.35
N VAL A 254 3.21 -8.62 -0.75
CA VAL A 254 3.03 -8.60 0.70
C VAL A 254 2.36 -9.90 1.12
N SER A 255 2.86 -10.52 2.18
CA SER A 255 2.36 -11.79 2.68
C SER A 255 2.27 -11.77 4.20
N ARG A 256 1.15 -12.26 4.76
CA ARG A 256 0.99 -12.44 6.22
C ARG A 256 2.00 -13.47 6.72
N ILE A 257 2.56 -13.23 7.88
CA ILE A 257 3.37 -14.21 8.62
C ILE A 257 2.42 -15.00 9.50
N VAL A 258 2.28 -16.29 9.25
CA VAL A 258 1.50 -17.21 10.09
C VAL A 258 2.42 -17.96 11.04
N SER A 259 1.85 -18.45 12.15
CA SER A 259 2.60 -19.18 13.18
C SER A 259 3.40 -20.34 12.57
N GLY A 260 4.65 -20.49 13.00
CA GLY A 260 5.57 -21.55 12.52
C GLY A 260 6.31 -21.23 11.23
N GLN A 261 6.09 -20.08 10.60
CA GLN A 261 6.88 -19.64 9.44
C GLN A 261 8.10 -18.80 9.86
N ASN A 262 9.19 -18.93 9.09
CA ASN A 262 10.34 -18.04 9.21
C ASN A 262 9.92 -16.61 8.87
N ASP A 263 10.19 -15.68 9.76
CA ASP A 263 9.82 -14.26 9.62
C ASP A 263 10.45 -13.55 8.42
N MET A 264 11.54 -14.08 7.86
CA MET A 264 12.40 -13.37 6.91
C MET A 264 12.29 -13.85 5.46
N SER A 265 11.55 -14.92 5.14
CA SER A 265 11.48 -15.41 3.77
C SER A 265 10.09 -15.89 3.35
N ASP A 266 9.70 -15.51 2.15
CA ASP A 266 8.56 -16.06 1.41
C ASP A 266 9.06 -16.39 -0.02
N PRO A 267 8.96 -17.63 -0.51
CA PRO A 267 9.52 -18.03 -1.79
C PRO A 267 9.01 -17.22 -2.98
N GLU A 268 7.74 -16.80 -2.95
CA GLU A 268 7.15 -15.97 -4.01
C GLU A 268 7.69 -14.54 -3.96
N GLY A 269 7.85 -13.97 -2.76
CA GLY A 269 8.47 -12.66 -2.58
C GLY A 269 9.93 -12.65 -2.96
N GLU A 270 10.69 -13.69 -2.61
CA GLU A 270 12.11 -13.80 -2.98
C GLU A 270 12.31 -13.92 -4.51
N LYS A 271 11.39 -14.55 -5.25
CA LYS A 271 11.43 -14.56 -6.72
C LYS A 271 11.30 -13.16 -7.31
N LEU A 272 10.53 -12.27 -6.67
CA LEU A 272 10.37 -10.90 -7.14
C LEU A 272 11.68 -10.12 -7.09
N LEU A 273 12.56 -10.39 -6.11
CA LEU A 273 13.81 -9.65 -5.92
C LEU A 273 14.93 -10.05 -6.90
N LYS A 274 14.79 -11.19 -7.57
CA LYS A 274 15.74 -11.68 -8.58
C LYS A 274 15.54 -10.98 -9.90
#